data_971d68023f4437e41bb4e8c83c4aefdd
#
_entry.id   971d68023f4437e41bb4e8c83c4aefdd
#
_cell.length_a   1.000
_cell.length_b   1.000
_cell.length_c   1.000
_cell.angle_alpha   90.00
_cell.angle_beta   90.00
_cell.angle_gamma   90.00
#
_symmetry.space_group_name_H-M   'P 1'
#
loop_
_entity.id
_entity.type
_entity.pdbx_description
1 polymer ?
#
loop_
_entity_poly.entity_id
_entity_poly.type
_entity_poly.pdbx_seq_one_letter_code
_entity_poly.pdbx_strand_id
1 'polypeptide(L)'
;MITLILGKKGSGKTKRLIDMCATATAASNGNVVFIEKDNTLTYDLTHKTRLVAADEYGIVGFEALYGFIAGMCAGNYDITDIFVDSTLKIGGAVSGLETFAEKLSHLQNVNLVLSVSADRADIPAHIAEFATEI
;
A
#
# COMPACT_ATOMS: atom_id res chain seq x y z
N MET A 1 2.78 7.97 -8.06
CA MET A 1 4.10 7.62 -7.52
C MET A 1 3.98 6.43 -6.59
N ILE A 2 4.90 5.49 -6.67
CA ILE A 2 4.94 4.31 -5.79
C ILE A 2 6.15 4.38 -4.90
N THR A 3 5.96 4.14 -3.61
CA THR A 3 7.04 4.06 -2.63
C THR A 3 6.96 2.72 -1.91
N LEU A 4 8.08 2.01 -1.84
CA LEU A 4 8.19 0.74 -1.11
C LEU A 4 8.98 0.99 0.19
N ILE A 5 8.38 0.61 1.32
CA ILE A 5 9.07 0.60 2.61
C ILE A 5 9.56 -0.81 2.85
N LEU A 6 10.87 -1.00 2.77
CA LEU A 6 11.50 -2.31 2.89
C LEU A 6 12.03 -2.55 4.30
N GLY A 7 12.10 -3.80 4.68
CA GLY A 7 12.67 -4.21 5.95
C GLY A 7 12.17 -5.58 6.36
N LYS A 8 12.87 -6.19 7.30
CA LYS A 8 12.47 -7.48 7.85
C LYS A 8 11.24 -7.32 8.73
N LYS A 9 10.55 -8.43 8.97
CA LYS A 9 9.45 -8.46 9.93
C LYS A 9 9.95 -7.93 11.27
N GLY A 10 9.18 -7.03 11.89
CA GLY A 10 9.54 -6.43 13.17
C GLY A 10 10.49 -5.23 13.08
N SER A 11 10.78 -4.72 11.89
CA SER A 11 11.69 -3.58 11.69
C SER A 11 11.01 -2.21 11.87
N GLY A 12 9.72 -2.17 12.21
CA GLY A 12 9.00 -0.92 12.42
C GLY A 12 8.32 -0.34 11.19
N LYS A 13 8.13 -1.15 10.12
CA LYS A 13 7.50 -0.69 8.89
C LYS A 13 6.06 -0.22 9.09
N THR A 14 5.29 -0.96 9.88
CA THR A 14 3.89 -0.61 10.15
C THR A 14 3.78 0.76 10.81
N LYS A 15 4.60 1.01 11.84
CA LYS A 15 4.60 2.30 12.52
C LYS A 15 4.98 3.43 11.57
N ARG A 16 5.99 3.21 10.74
CA ARG A 16 6.41 4.20 9.74
C ARG A 16 5.30 4.50 8.76
N LEU A 17 4.60 3.45 8.30
CA LEU A 17 3.48 3.59 7.37
C LEU A 17 2.34 4.39 8.01
N ILE A 18 2.01 4.10 9.27
CA ILE A 18 0.99 4.84 10.02
C ILE A 18 1.37 6.31 10.14
N ASP A 19 2.62 6.61 10.48
CA ASP A 19 3.09 7.99 10.60
C ASP A 19 3.00 8.74 9.25
N MET A 20 3.37 8.08 8.16
CA MET A 20 3.26 8.65 6.82
C MET A 20 1.80 8.88 6.44
N CYS A 21 0.93 7.94 6.80
CA CYS A 21 -0.50 8.05 6.55
C CYS A 21 -1.11 9.23 7.31
N ALA A 22 -0.73 9.42 8.57
CA ALA A 22 -1.21 10.55 9.36
C ALA A 22 -0.81 11.88 8.73
N THR A 23 0.43 11.99 8.26
CA THR A 23 0.92 13.19 7.59
C THR A 23 0.15 13.44 6.28
N ALA A 24 -0.06 12.40 5.48
CA ALA A 24 -0.80 12.51 4.23
C ALA A 24 -2.27 12.90 4.47
N THR A 25 -2.90 12.31 5.48
CA THR A 25 -4.29 12.61 5.83
C THR A 25 -4.46 14.09 6.22
N ALA A 26 -3.50 14.62 7.01
CA ALA A 26 -3.53 16.02 7.41
C ALA A 26 -3.33 17.00 6.25
N ALA A 27 -2.56 16.59 5.23
CA ALA A 27 -2.21 17.44 4.09
C ALA A 27 -3.15 17.28 2.90
N SER A 28 -3.88 16.18 2.81
CA SER A 28 -4.71 15.86 1.64
C SER A 28 -5.94 16.75 1.54
N ASN A 29 -6.24 17.17 0.31
CA ASN A 29 -7.50 17.84 -0.02
C ASN A 29 -8.59 16.85 -0.40
N GLY A 30 -8.29 15.57 -0.41
CA GLY A 30 -9.22 14.50 -0.80
C GLY A 30 -9.23 13.39 0.22
N ASN A 31 -9.33 12.16 -0.27
CA ASN A 31 -9.45 10.98 0.56
C ASN A 31 -8.11 10.22 0.66
N VAL A 32 -7.83 9.71 1.85
CA VAL A 32 -6.69 8.86 2.12
C VAL A 32 -7.19 7.49 2.57
N VAL A 33 -6.64 6.44 1.99
CA VAL A 33 -7.04 5.05 2.27
C VAL A 33 -5.86 4.29 2.85
N PHE A 34 -6.13 3.50 3.89
CA PHE A 34 -5.15 2.61 4.48
C PHE A 34 -5.69 1.17 4.42
N ILE A 35 -4.97 0.29 3.74
CA ILE A 35 -5.34 -1.11 3.59
C ILE A 35 -4.45 -1.96 4.48
N GLU A 36 -5.04 -2.77 5.34
CA GLU A 36 -4.33 -3.78 6.11
C GLU A 36 -4.93 -5.16 5.83
N LYS A 37 -4.23 -6.22 6.24
CA LYS A 37 -4.75 -7.56 6.04
C LYS A 37 -5.97 -7.84 6.92
N ASP A 38 -5.84 -7.56 8.21
CA ASP A 38 -6.89 -7.79 9.21
C ASP A 38 -7.27 -6.47 9.89
N ASN A 39 -8.09 -6.53 10.92
CA ASN A 39 -8.67 -5.33 11.54
C ASN A 39 -7.96 -4.99 12.86
N THR A 40 -6.65 -4.79 12.84
CA THR A 40 -5.86 -4.56 14.06
C THR A 40 -5.51 -3.08 14.31
N LEU A 41 -5.56 -2.22 13.28
CA LEU A 41 -5.07 -0.83 13.36
C LEU A 41 -6.18 0.20 13.56
N THR A 42 -7.40 -0.22 13.94
CA THR A 42 -8.56 0.66 14.04
C THR A 42 -8.31 1.88 14.94
N TYR A 43 -7.52 1.71 16.01
CA TYR A 43 -7.26 2.78 16.98
C TYR A 43 -6.03 3.62 16.67
N ASP A 44 -5.25 3.24 15.66
CA ASP A 44 -3.99 3.92 15.32
C ASP A 44 -4.16 4.98 14.23
N LEU A 45 -5.35 5.04 13.63
CA LEU A 45 -5.65 5.96 12.54
C LEU A 45 -6.87 6.82 12.88
N THR A 46 -6.89 8.04 12.34
CA THR A 46 -8.04 8.92 12.54
C THR A 46 -9.21 8.50 11.66
N HIS A 47 -10.42 8.92 12.05
CA HIS A 47 -11.63 8.65 11.26
C HIS A 47 -11.62 9.31 9.86
N LYS A 48 -10.71 10.24 9.63
CA LYS A 48 -10.54 10.89 8.31
C LYS A 48 -9.83 9.98 7.31
N THR A 49 -9.16 8.94 7.78
CA THR A 49 -8.54 7.93 6.93
C THR A 49 -9.50 6.77 6.78
N ARG A 50 -9.77 6.37 5.53
CA ARG A 50 -10.58 5.16 5.30
C ARG A 50 -9.72 3.93 5.53
N LEU A 51 -10.02 3.19 6.58
CA LEU A 51 -9.34 1.94 6.91
C LEU A 51 -10.08 0.78 6.26
N VAL A 52 -9.35 -0.05 5.52
CA VAL A 52 -9.90 -1.24 4.86
C VAL A 52 -9.14 -2.47 5.33
N ALA A 53 -9.85 -3.44 5.89
CA ALA A 53 -9.31 -4.74 6.22
C ALA A 53 -9.52 -5.68 5.03
N ALA A 54 -8.45 -6.08 4.35
CA ALA A 54 -8.53 -6.87 3.12
C ALA A 54 -9.29 -8.19 3.35
N ASP A 55 -9.10 -8.83 4.51
CA ASP A 55 -9.77 -10.09 4.82
C ASP A 55 -11.30 -9.96 4.86
N GLU A 56 -11.83 -8.80 5.24
CA GLU A 56 -13.28 -8.58 5.30
C GLU A 56 -13.92 -8.56 3.93
N TYR A 57 -13.15 -8.30 2.88
CA TYR A 57 -13.64 -8.19 1.51
C TYR A 57 -13.13 -9.32 0.62
N GLY A 58 -12.50 -10.33 1.22
CA GLY A 58 -12.00 -11.47 0.47
C GLY A 58 -10.84 -11.12 -0.48
N ILE A 59 -10.08 -10.09 -0.17
CA ILE A 59 -8.97 -9.66 -1.00
C ILE A 59 -7.74 -10.51 -0.68
N VAL A 60 -7.44 -11.47 -1.55
CA VAL A 60 -6.31 -12.39 -1.43
C VAL A 60 -5.61 -12.47 -2.78
N GLY A 61 -4.30 -12.26 -2.77
CA GLY A 61 -3.49 -12.30 -3.99
C GLY A 61 -3.26 -10.92 -4.59
N PHE A 62 -2.16 -10.81 -5.35
CA PHE A 62 -1.81 -9.53 -5.98
C PHE A 62 -2.83 -9.05 -7.00
N GLU A 63 -3.44 -9.98 -7.76
CA GLU A 63 -4.45 -9.60 -8.75
C GLU A 63 -5.69 -9.00 -8.08
N ALA A 64 -6.16 -9.64 -7.01
CA ALA A 64 -7.31 -9.13 -6.25
C ALA A 64 -7.00 -7.78 -5.62
N LEU A 65 -5.82 -7.64 -5.03
CA LEU A 65 -5.39 -6.38 -4.40
C LEU A 65 -5.28 -5.27 -5.44
N TYR A 66 -4.69 -5.54 -6.60
CA TYR A 66 -4.62 -4.57 -7.68
C TYR A 66 -6.01 -4.15 -8.14
N GLY A 67 -6.89 -5.12 -8.39
CA GLY A 67 -8.26 -4.85 -8.85
C GLY A 67 -9.02 -3.99 -7.86
N PHE A 68 -8.85 -4.24 -6.56
CA PHE A 68 -9.47 -3.44 -5.52
C PHE A 68 -8.95 -1.99 -5.54
N ILE A 69 -7.63 -1.81 -5.59
CA ILE A 69 -7.03 -0.47 -5.64
C ILE A 69 -7.44 0.27 -6.91
N ALA A 70 -7.36 -0.38 -8.06
CA ALA A 70 -7.75 0.23 -9.33
C ALA A 70 -9.23 0.59 -9.34
N GLY A 71 -10.08 -0.28 -8.78
CA GLY A 71 -11.52 -0.03 -8.69
C GLY A 71 -11.85 1.15 -7.79
N MET A 72 -11.16 1.28 -6.66
CA MET A 72 -11.32 2.48 -5.80
C MET A 72 -10.95 3.75 -6.55
N CYS A 73 -9.82 3.75 -7.24
CA CYS A 73 -9.37 4.92 -7.99
C CYS A 73 -10.33 5.26 -9.15
N ALA A 74 -10.87 4.24 -9.82
CA ALA A 74 -11.83 4.44 -10.89
C ALA A 74 -13.16 5.02 -10.39
N GLY A 75 -13.57 4.63 -9.19
CA GLY A 75 -14.85 5.06 -8.61
C GLY A 75 -14.76 6.34 -7.78
N ASN A 76 -13.56 6.81 -7.46
CA ASN A 76 -13.40 7.99 -6.60
C ASN A 76 -12.14 8.76 -7.00
N TYR A 77 -12.30 9.82 -7.76
CA TYR A 77 -11.19 10.68 -8.20
C TYR A 77 -10.60 11.54 -7.10
N ASP A 78 -11.22 11.57 -5.92
CA ASP A 78 -10.75 12.37 -4.79
C ASP A 78 -9.69 11.63 -3.94
N ILE A 79 -9.43 10.37 -4.22
CA ILE A 79 -8.38 9.63 -3.52
C ILE A 79 -7.01 10.17 -3.91
N THR A 80 -6.25 10.65 -2.92
CA THR A 80 -4.92 11.21 -3.14
C THR A 80 -3.79 10.25 -2.76
N ASP A 81 -4.00 9.43 -1.74
CA ASP A 81 -2.98 8.55 -1.19
C ASP A 81 -3.59 7.22 -0.77
N ILE A 82 -2.90 6.13 -1.07
CA ILE A 82 -3.26 4.79 -0.63
C ILE A 82 -2.05 4.13 0.01
N PHE A 83 -2.22 3.67 1.23
CA PHE A 83 -1.20 2.95 2.00
C PHE A 83 -1.61 1.50 2.11
N VAL A 84 -0.66 0.57 1.89
CA VAL A 84 -0.91 -0.86 2.03
C VAL A 84 0.10 -1.43 3.02
N ASP A 85 -0.38 -1.93 4.14
CA ASP A 85 0.47 -2.61 5.12
C ASP A 85 0.50 -4.11 4.86
N SER A 86 1.65 -4.71 5.15
CA SER A 86 1.84 -6.16 4.99
C SER A 86 1.50 -6.64 3.57
N THR A 87 2.03 -5.96 2.58
CA THR A 87 1.71 -6.19 1.17
C THR A 87 1.89 -7.65 0.76
N LEU A 88 2.97 -8.32 1.20
CA LEU A 88 3.20 -9.72 0.85
C LEU A 88 2.25 -10.68 1.55
N LYS A 89 1.75 -10.33 2.74
CA LYS A 89 0.75 -11.17 3.42
C LYS A 89 -0.58 -11.18 2.68
N ILE A 90 -0.91 -10.08 2.02
CA ILE A 90 -2.13 -9.98 1.22
C ILE A 90 -1.88 -10.56 -0.17
N GLY A 91 -0.78 -10.17 -0.79
CA GLY A 91 -0.50 -10.48 -2.19
C GLY A 91 0.12 -11.84 -2.45
N GLY A 92 1.04 -12.27 -1.59
CA GLY A 92 1.74 -13.53 -1.76
C GLY A 92 3.26 -13.38 -1.77
N ALA A 93 3.93 -14.17 -2.59
CA ALA A 93 5.39 -14.21 -2.62
C ALA A 93 6.01 -12.95 -3.25
N VAL A 94 7.23 -12.63 -2.82
CA VAL A 94 7.97 -11.48 -3.35
C VAL A 94 8.15 -11.55 -4.87
N SER A 95 8.15 -12.75 -5.45
CA SER A 95 8.26 -12.93 -6.90
C SER A 95 7.11 -12.29 -7.68
N GLY A 96 5.96 -12.07 -7.07
CA GLY A 96 4.81 -11.41 -7.71
C GLY A 96 4.81 -9.90 -7.56
N LEU A 97 5.70 -9.36 -6.74
CA LEU A 97 5.69 -7.94 -6.41
C LEU A 97 6.01 -7.04 -7.61
N GLU A 98 6.92 -7.47 -8.47
CA GLU A 98 7.33 -6.67 -9.64
C GLU A 98 6.15 -6.38 -10.57
N THR A 99 5.42 -7.42 -10.97
CA THR A 99 4.25 -7.26 -11.83
C THR A 99 3.18 -6.40 -11.16
N PHE A 100 2.95 -6.63 -9.88
CA PHE A 100 1.98 -5.85 -9.11
C PHE A 100 2.36 -4.36 -9.09
N ALA A 101 3.60 -4.05 -8.74
CA ALA A 101 4.06 -2.67 -8.67
C ALA A 101 4.05 -2.00 -10.05
N GLU A 102 4.42 -2.73 -11.10
CA GLU A 102 4.36 -2.20 -12.46
C GLU A 102 2.94 -1.82 -12.86
N LYS A 103 1.97 -2.68 -12.58
CA LYS A 103 0.55 -2.39 -12.85
C LYS A 103 0.09 -1.17 -12.06
N LEU A 104 0.47 -1.07 -10.78
CA LEU A 104 0.11 0.10 -9.97
C LEU A 104 0.72 1.38 -10.50
N SER A 105 1.90 1.31 -11.13
CA SER A 105 2.58 2.50 -11.65
C SER A 105 1.79 3.20 -12.76
N HIS A 106 0.84 2.53 -13.37
CA HIS A 106 -0.04 3.11 -14.40
C HIS A 106 -1.23 3.87 -13.81
N LEU A 107 -1.47 3.77 -12.51
CA LEU A 107 -2.51 4.56 -11.84
C LEU A 107 -2.01 5.98 -11.65
N GLN A 108 -2.72 6.94 -12.24
CA GLN A 108 -2.30 8.34 -12.22
C GLN A 108 -2.96 9.10 -11.08
N ASN A 109 -2.30 10.18 -10.64
CA ASN A 109 -2.83 11.13 -9.66
C ASN A 109 -3.08 10.53 -8.27
N VAL A 110 -2.40 9.44 -7.94
CA VAL A 110 -2.47 8.82 -6.62
C VAL A 110 -1.06 8.45 -6.15
N ASN A 111 -0.79 8.67 -4.87
CA ASN A 111 0.43 8.20 -4.23
C ASN A 111 0.15 6.86 -3.56
N LEU A 112 0.99 5.88 -3.84
CA LEU A 112 0.87 4.52 -3.30
C LEU A 112 2.09 4.23 -2.46
N VAL A 113 1.89 3.83 -1.22
CA VAL A 113 2.97 3.46 -0.30
C VAL A 113 2.72 2.05 0.21
N LEU A 114 3.67 1.16 -0.04
CA LEU A 114 3.53 -0.27 0.28
C LEU A 114 4.60 -0.67 1.28
N SER A 115 4.23 -1.28 2.40
CA SER A 115 5.21 -1.92 3.28
C SER A 115 5.46 -3.35 2.80
N VAL A 116 6.73 -3.71 2.67
CA VAL A 116 7.15 -5.00 2.10
C VAL A 116 8.17 -5.65 3.01
N SER A 117 7.85 -6.82 3.57
CA SER A 117 8.76 -7.59 4.43
C SER A 117 9.75 -8.37 3.58
N ALA A 118 10.74 -7.68 3.04
CA ALA A 118 11.80 -8.25 2.24
C ALA A 118 13.04 -7.38 2.33
N ASP A 119 14.21 -7.99 2.08
CA ASP A 119 15.45 -7.24 1.95
C ASP A 119 15.54 -6.65 0.54
N ARG A 120 16.27 -5.55 0.41
CA ARG A 120 16.48 -4.92 -0.90
C ARG A 120 17.06 -5.91 -1.92
N ALA A 121 17.90 -6.84 -1.46
CA ALA A 121 18.49 -7.86 -2.31
C ALA A 121 17.45 -8.79 -2.96
N ASP A 122 16.28 -8.95 -2.33
CA ASP A 122 15.20 -9.80 -2.84
C ASP A 122 14.28 -9.06 -3.81
N ILE A 123 14.47 -7.75 -3.97
CA ILE A 123 13.64 -6.92 -4.83
C ILE A 123 14.35 -6.79 -6.20
N PRO A 124 13.68 -7.16 -7.31
CA PRO A 124 14.27 -6.99 -8.63
C PRO A 124 14.68 -5.52 -8.88
N ALA A 125 15.89 -5.32 -9.41
CA ALA A 125 16.39 -3.97 -9.69
C ALA A 125 15.47 -3.18 -10.64
N HIS A 126 14.75 -3.87 -11.52
CA HIS A 126 13.79 -3.28 -12.44
C HIS A 126 12.70 -2.46 -11.74
N ILE A 127 12.34 -2.84 -10.52
CA ILE A 127 11.31 -2.11 -9.75
C ILE A 127 11.73 -0.65 -9.52
N ALA A 128 13.02 -0.36 -9.40
CA ALA A 128 13.51 1.00 -9.21
C ALA A 128 13.15 1.95 -10.36
N GLU A 129 12.80 1.42 -11.53
CA GLU A 129 12.40 2.24 -12.68
C GLU A 129 11.03 2.90 -12.49
N PHE A 130 10.19 2.36 -11.61
CA PHE A 130 8.83 2.88 -11.40
C PHE A 130 8.44 3.00 -9.92
N ALA A 131 9.33 2.69 -9.00
CA ALA A 131 9.06 2.77 -7.56
C ALA A 131 10.30 3.28 -6.82
N THR A 132 10.07 4.03 -5.74
CA THR A 132 11.13 4.49 -4.84
C THR A 132 11.18 3.54 -3.64
N GLU A 133 12.38 3.11 -3.26
CA GLU A 133 12.61 2.25 -2.10
C GLU A 133 13.16 3.07 -0.93
N ILE A 134 12.59 2.89 0.23
CA ILE A 134 13.07 3.56 1.44
C ILE A 134 13.16 2.63 2.63
#